data_f39a446e0f2c270acf466e6093825b14
#
_entry.id   f39a446e0f2c270acf466e6093825b14
#
_cell.length_a   1.000
_cell.length_b   1.000
_cell.length_c   1.000
_cell.angle_alpha   90.00
_cell.angle_beta   90.00
_cell.angle_gamma   90.00
#
_symmetry.space_group_name_H-M   'P 1'
#
loop_
_entity.id
_entity.type
_entity.pdbx_description
1 polymer ?
#
loop_
_entity_poly.entity_id
_entity_poly.type
_entity_poly.pdbx_seq_one_letter_code
_entity_poly.pdbx_strand_id
1 'polypeptide(L)'
;MNKLALKGTTTIGVVCKDGVILASDTRVTMGFYVAHKQGKKVYQIDDHLGMTIAGGVADAQRAVDILTANAHLYRVNMGRPLPVNSAARFLSNLLFSARYIPLMAQVLVGGVDDTGPHVFSIDPFGSLTEEKYVSTGSGSPLAYGILEDRFREGATVKEMLPVIVKAVNASMKRDAGSGDNFNVVVIDEKGYRDLTDKEKKQLLVD
;
A
#
# COMPACT_ATOMS: atom_id res chain seq x y z
N MET A 1 12.47 -23.55 15.10
CA MET A 1 12.08 -22.14 14.87
C MET A 1 12.64 -21.72 13.52
N ASN A 2 11.83 -21.72 12.46
CA ASN A 2 12.24 -21.17 11.17
C ASN A 2 12.51 -19.69 11.36
N LYS A 3 13.77 -19.27 11.17
CA LYS A 3 14.14 -17.88 10.99
C LYS A 3 13.52 -17.43 9.67
N LEU A 4 12.26 -16.97 9.71
CA LEU A 4 11.69 -16.20 8.62
C LEU A 4 12.68 -15.09 8.32
N ALA A 5 13.26 -15.14 7.12
CA ALA A 5 14.19 -14.12 6.68
C ALA A 5 13.49 -12.77 6.89
N LEU A 6 14.10 -11.89 7.68
CA LEU A 6 13.61 -10.54 7.94
C LEU A 6 13.43 -9.85 6.59
N LYS A 7 12.19 -9.74 6.14
CA LYS A 7 11.80 -8.97 4.96
C LYS A 7 11.29 -7.64 5.48
N GLY A 8 12.08 -6.60 5.28
CA GLY A 8 11.73 -5.28 5.74
C GLY A 8 10.95 -4.52 4.68
N THR A 9 10.01 -3.71 5.13
CA THR A 9 9.18 -2.83 4.30
C THR A 9 8.43 -1.86 5.19
N THR A 10 8.13 -0.69 4.66
CA THR A 10 7.08 0.21 5.17
C THR A 10 6.10 0.49 4.07
N THR A 11 4.83 0.19 4.25
CA THR A 11 3.75 0.69 3.39
C THR A 11 2.75 1.48 4.22
N ILE A 12 2.11 2.45 3.61
CA ILE A 12 1.11 3.33 4.22
C ILE A 12 -0.06 3.49 3.26
N GLY A 13 -1.27 3.44 3.79
CA GLY A 13 -2.50 3.81 3.11
C GLY A 13 -3.29 4.81 3.95
N VAL A 14 -3.82 5.86 3.35
CA VAL A 14 -4.61 6.88 4.04
C VAL A 14 -5.79 7.30 3.19
N VAL A 15 -6.97 7.35 3.82
CA VAL A 15 -8.19 7.93 3.26
C VAL A 15 -8.20 9.42 3.51
N CYS A 16 -8.37 10.20 2.44
CA CYS A 16 -8.56 11.64 2.46
C CYS A 16 -9.97 11.99 1.98
N LYS A 17 -10.40 13.23 2.21
CA LYS A 17 -11.72 13.71 1.76
C LYS A 17 -11.91 13.59 0.24
N ASP A 18 -10.85 13.79 -0.53
CA ASP A 18 -10.84 13.91 -1.99
C ASP A 18 -10.03 12.79 -2.68
N GLY A 19 -9.67 11.73 -1.96
CA GLY A 19 -8.93 10.62 -2.55
C GLY A 19 -8.23 9.73 -1.53
N VAL A 20 -7.33 8.90 -2.02
CA VAL A 20 -6.49 7.98 -1.24
C VAL A 20 -5.02 8.25 -1.52
N ILE A 21 -4.19 8.16 -0.49
CA ILE A 21 -2.74 8.16 -0.63
C ILE A 21 -2.22 6.76 -0.29
N LEU A 22 -1.44 6.17 -1.20
CA LEU A 22 -0.66 4.97 -0.95
C LEU A 22 0.82 5.31 -1.03
N ALA A 23 1.62 4.81 -0.08
CA ALA A 23 3.04 5.07 -0.07
C ALA A 23 3.84 3.84 0.38
N SER A 24 5.11 3.75 -0.05
CA SER A 24 6.04 2.74 0.42
C SER A 24 7.49 3.20 0.29
N ASP A 25 8.39 2.60 1.06
CA ASP A 25 9.83 2.61 0.77
C ASP A 25 10.15 1.69 -0.43
N THR A 26 11.40 1.77 -0.94
CA THR A 26 11.81 0.95 -2.11
C THR A 26 12.87 -0.11 -1.81
N ARG A 27 13.33 -0.23 -0.57
CA ARG A 27 14.35 -1.23 -0.19
C ARG A 27 13.77 -2.64 -0.19
N VAL A 28 14.46 -3.57 -0.82
CA VAL A 28 14.18 -5.02 -0.72
C VAL A 28 15.33 -5.68 0.02
N THR A 29 15.03 -6.36 1.13
CA THR A 29 16.01 -7.06 1.95
C THR A 29 15.87 -8.57 1.84
N MET A 30 16.99 -9.27 2.01
CA MET A 30 17.07 -10.71 2.18
C MET A 30 17.89 -11.00 3.44
N GLY A 31 17.21 -11.15 4.58
CA GLY A 31 17.83 -11.15 5.89
C GLY A 31 18.46 -9.78 6.19
N PHE A 32 19.76 -9.76 6.43
CA PHE A 32 20.53 -8.53 6.69
C PHE A 32 21.10 -7.86 5.43
N TYR A 33 20.91 -8.47 4.27
CA TYR A 33 21.45 -7.99 3.01
C TYR A 33 20.40 -7.16 2.24
N VAL A 34 20.82 -5.99 1.72
CA VAL A 34 20.00 -5.17 0.81
C VAL A 34 20.12 -5.75 -0.60
N ALA A 35 19.10 -6.49 -1.01
CA ALA A 35 19.08 -7.17 -2.31
C ALA A 35 18.80 -6.20 -3.47
N HIS A 36 17.86 -5.25 -3.27
CA HIS A 36 17.50 -4.22 -4.25
C HIS A 36 17.17 -2.90 -3.55
N LYS A 37 17.55 -1.79 -4.20
CA LYS A 37 17.31 -0.43 -3.70
C LYS A 37 16.09 0.25 -4.34
N GLN A 38 15.56 -0.32 -5.40
CA GLN A 38 14.46 0.23 -6.21
C GLN A 38 13.37 -0.80 -6.45
N GLY A 39 12.97 -1.48 -5.38
CA GLY A 39 11.86 -2.45 -5.43
C GLY A 39 10.52 -1.72 -5.53
N LYS A 40 9.71 -2.09 -6.52
CA LYS A 40 8.33 -1.60 -6.62
C LYS A 40 7.47 -2.30 -5.58
N LYS A 41 6.75 -1.51 -4.76
CA LYS A 41 5.86 -2.01 -3.70
C LYS A 41 4.47 -1.38 -3.75
N VAL A 42 4.26 -0.38 -4.59
CA VAL A 42 2.95 0.18 -4.91
C VAL A 42 2.64 -0.13 -6.36
N TYR A 43 1.48 -0.71 -6.61
CA TYR A 43 1.05 -1.17 -7.93
C TYR A 43 -0.28 -0.55 -8.29
N GLN A 44 -0.39 -0.07 -9.52
CA GLN A 44 -1.66 0.27 -10.12
C GLN A 44 -2.37 -1.04 -10.52
N ILE A 45 -3.59 -1.20 -10.06
CA ILE A 45 -4.45 -2.33 -10.43
C ILE A 45 -5.42 -1.89 -11.53
N ASP A 46 -5.97 -0.70 -11.38
CA ASP A 46 -6.83 -0.03 -12.34
C ASP A 46 -6.67 1.49 -12.18
N ASP A 47 -7.32 2.31 -13.00
CA ASP A 47 -7.22 3.78 -12.93
C ASP A 47 -7.67 4.35 -11.59
N HIS A 48 -8.63 3.70 -10.94
CA HIS A 48 -9.22 4.10 -9.66
C HIS A 48 -8.72 3.26 -8.47
N LEU A 49 -7.83 2.29 -8.71
CA LEU A 49 -7.49 1.24 -7.74
C LEU A 49 -6.00 0.97 -7.70
N GLY A 50 -5.42 1.00 -6.51
CA GLY A 50 -4.03 0.67 -6.23
C GLY A 50 -3.88 -0.36 -5.11
N MET A 51 -2.70 -0.97 -5.06
CA MET A 51 -2.35 -1.98 -4.05
C MET A 51 -0.91 -1.77 -3.59
N THR A 52 -0.66 -1.89 -2.28
CA THR A 52 0.70 -1.99 -1.74
C THR A 52 1.00 -3.40 -1.29
N ILE A 53 2.28 -3.73 -1.27
CA ILE A 53 2.73 -5.07 -0.85
C ILE A 53 3.83 -4.99 0.21
N ALA A 54 3.74 -5.85 1.22
CA ALA A 54 4.77 -6.11 2.22
C ALA A 54 4.93 -7.62 2.41
N GLY A 55 6.17 -8.13 2.48
CA GLY A 55 6.45 -9.55 2.70
C GLY A 55 7.13 -10.25 1.53
N GLY A 56 6.66 -11.43 1.12
CA GLY A 56 7.23 -12.22 0.03
C GLY A 56 6.98 -11.60 -1.34
N VAL A 57 8.04 -11.19 -2.04
CA VAL A 57 7.92 -10.50 -3.34
C VAL A 57 7.15 -11.33 -4.36
N ALA A 58 7.48 -12.63 -4.50
CA ALA A 58 6.83 -13.51 -5.48
C ALA A 58 5.34 -13.72 -5.16
N ASP A 59 5.00 -13.96 -3.89
CA ASP A 59 3.62 -14.15 -3.44
C ASP A 59 2.79 -12.88 -3.68
N ALA A 60 3.40 -11.73 -3.37
CA ALA A 60 2.77 -10.45 -3.54
C ALA A 60 2.56 -10.08 -5.02
N GLN A 61 3.55 -10.33 -5.88
CA GLN A 61 3.40 -10.13 -7.33
C GLN A 61 2.28 -10.99 -7.90
N ARG A 62 2.19 -12.26 -7.50
CA ARG A 62 1.10 -13.15 -7.90
C ARG A 62 -0.27 -12.58 -7.51
N ALA A 63 -0.39 -12.03 -6.29
CA ALA A 63 -1.63 -11.40 -5.84
C ALA A 63 -1.99 -10.17 -6.70
N VAL A 64 -0.99 -9.33 -7.04
CA VAL A 64 -1.16 -8.17 -7.94
C VAL A 64 -1.67 -8.63 -9.32
N ASP A 65 -1.00 -9.62 -9.94
CA ASP A 65 -1.35 -10.10 -11.28
C ASP A 65 -2.79 -10.66 -11.32
N ILE A 66 -3.15 -11.47 -10.32
CA ILE A 66 -4.49 -12.05 -10.21
C ILE A 66 -5.54 -10.95 -10.02
N LEU A 67 -5.31 -10.00 -9.13
CA LEU A 67 -6.27 -8.91 -8.91
C LEU A 67 -6.42 -8.04 -10.15
N THR A 68 -5.33 -7.68 -10.81
CA THR A 68 -5.33 -6.87 -12.03
C THR A 68 -6.13 -7.56 -13.14
N ALA A 69 -5.87 -8.84 -13.38
CA ALA A 69 -6.61 -9.62 -14.39
C ALA A 69 -8.11 -9.66 -14.08
N ASN A 70 -8.47 -9.87 -12.80
CA ASN A 70 -9.89 -9.92 -12.39
C ASN A 70 -10.57 -8.55 -12.46
N ALA A 71 -9.87 -7.46 -12.13
CA ALA A 71 -10.41 -6.10 -12.25
C ALA A 71 -10.72 -5.76 -13.72
N HIS A 72 -9.81 -6.10 -14.65
CA HIS A 72 -10.02 -5.92 -16.08
C HIS A 72 -11.15 -6.80 -16.61
N LEU A 73 -11.20 -8.06 -16.22
CA LEU A 73 -12.29 -8.97 -16.61
C LEU A 73 -13.65 -8.48 -16.11
N TYR A 74 -13.70 -7.99 -14.86
CA TYR A 74 -14.92 -7.40 -14.30
C TYR A 74 -15.37 -6.19 -15.12
N ARG A 75 -14.44 -5.28 -15.45
CA ARG A 75 -14.73 -4.09 -16.27
C ARG A 75 -15.28 -4.46 -17.64
N VAL A 76 -14.70 -5.45 -18.31
CA VAL A 76 -15.17 -5.93 -19.62
C VAL A 76 -16.58 -6.54 -19.53
N ASN A 77 -16.84 -7.37 -18.52
CA ASN A 77 -18.12 -8.06 -18.37
C ASN A 77 -19.25 -7.16 -17.86
N MET A 78 -18.94 -6.25 -16.95
CA MET A 78 -19.95 -5.43 -16.25
C MET A 78 -20.06 -4.00 -16.80
N GLY A 79 -19.18 -3.60 -17.71
CA GLY A 79 -19.16 -2.25 -18.28
C GLY A 79 -18.82 -1.14 -17.28
N ARG A 80 -18.32 -1.48 -16.08
CA ARG A 80 -17.93 -0.54 -15.01
C ARG A 80 -16.73 -1.05 -14.23
N PRO A 81 -15.99 -0.14 -13.54
CA PRO A 81 -14.87 -0.52 -12.69
C PRO A 81 -15.26 -1.46 -11.56
N LEU A 82 -14.31 -2.31 -11.11
CA LEU A 82 -14.49 -3.17 -9.94
C LEU A 82 -14.52 -2.31 -8.67
N PRO A 83 -15.59 -2.34 -7.84
CA PRO A 83 -15.63 -1.58 -6.58
C PRO A 83 -14.47 -1.92 -5.64
N VAL A 84 -13.95 -0.92 -4.91
CA VAL A 84 -12.76 -1.08 -4.05
C VAL A 84 -12.96 -2.17 -3.00
N ASN A 85 -14.12 -2.19 -2.33
CA ASN A 85 -14.48 -3.25 -1.36
C ASN A 85 -14.52 -4.63 -2.03
N SER A 86 -15.04 -4.74 -3.26
CA SER A 86 -15.09 -6.00 -3.99
C SER A 86 -13.69 -6.51 -4.34
N ALA A 87 -12.78 -5.62 -4.73
CA ALA A 87 -11.38 -5.93 -4.97
C ALA A 87 -10.68 -6.44 -3.69
N ALA A 88 -10.89 -5.75 -2.58
CA ALA A 88 -10.35 -6.13 -1.28
C ALA A 88 -10.90 -7.48 -0.80
N ARG A 89 -12.21 -7.70 -0.94
CA ARG A 89 -12.86 -8.98 -0.60
C ARG A 89 -12.39 -10.13 -1.48
N PHE A 90 -12.19 -9.89 -2.77
CA PHE A 90 -11.63 -10.88 -3.68
C PHE A 90 -10.23 -11.34 -3.22
N LEU A 91 -9.33 -10.40 -2.88
CA LEU A 91 -8.01 -10.71 -2.34
C LEU A 91 -8.06 -11.43 -0.98
N SER A 92 -8.93 -10.98 -0.08
CA SER A 92 -9.17 -11.64 1.20
C SER A 92 -9.52 -13.12 0.99
N ASN A 93 -10.43 -13.43 0.09
CA ASN A 93 -10.81 -14.81 -0.22
C ASN A 93 -9.67 -15.59 -0.88
N LEU A 94 -8.88 -14.96 -1.74
CA LEU A 94 -7.70 -15.57 -2.36
C LEU A 94 -6.67 -15.98 -1.29
N LEU A 95 -6.32 -15.08 -0.37
CA LEU A 95 -5.38 -15.35 0.72
C LEU A 95 -5.94 -16.40 1.69
N PHE A 96 -7.22 -16.30 2.06
CA PHE A 96 -7.87 -17.29 2.91
C PHE A 96 -7.89 -18.69 2.28
N SER A 97 -8.07 -18.81 0.98
CA SER A 97 -8.02 -20.12 0.30
C SER A 97 -6.65 -20.77 0.39
N ALA A 98 -5.58 -19.98 0.48
CA ALA A 98 -4.20 -20.42 0.66
C ALA A 98 -3.77 -20.59 2.13
N ARG A 99 -4.66 -20.45 3.11
CA ARG A 99 -4.34 -20.37 4.55
C ARG A 99 -3.54 -21.54 5.13
N TYR A 100 -3.56 -22.71 4.51
CA TYR A 100 -2.78 -23.87 4.95
C TYR A 100 -1.31 -23.80 4.53
N ILE A 101 -1.02 -23.10 3.41
CA ILE A 101 0.30 -22.69 2.97
C ILE A 101 0.20 -21.20 2.62
N PRO A 102 0.23 -20.32 3.64
CA PRO A 102 -0.08 -18.91 3.45
C PRO A 102 0.87 -18.24 2.46
N LEU A 103 0.31 -17.43 1.59
CA LEU A 103 1.08 -16.45 0.83
C LEU A 103 1.61 -15.42 1.85
N MET A 104 2.92 -15.30 1.94
CA MET A 104 3.59 -14.40 2.88
C MET A 104 3.52 -12.95 2.39
N ALA A 105 2.29 -12.45 2.22
CA ALA A 105 2.00 -11.11 1.73
C ALA A 105 1.00 -10.41 2.65
N GLN A 106 1.37 -9.25 3.13
CA GLN A 106 0.49 -8.29 3.78
C GLN A 106 0.23 -7.15 2.79
N VAL A 107 -1.03 -6.87 2.52
CA VAL A 107 -1.38 -5.95 1.42
C VAL A 107 -2.34 -4.87 1.88
N LEU A 108 -2.20 -3.68 1.29
CA LEU A 108 -3.21 -2.64 1.37
C LEU A 108 -3.84 -2.49 -0.01
N VAL A 109 -5.15 -2.38 -0.05
CA VAL A 109 -5.92 -2.05 -1.26
C VAL A 109 -6.55 -0.69 -1.03
N GLY A 110 -6.27 0.27 -1.90
CA GLY A 110 -6.82 1.61 -1.79
C GLY A 110 -7.32 2.13 -3.14
N GLY A 111 -8.39 2.90 -3.10
CA GLY A 111 -8.96 3.44 -4.32
C GLY A 111 -10.18 4.33 -4.05
N VAL A 112 -10.77 4.82 -5.15
CA VAL A 112 -11.95 5.67 -5.12
C VAL A 112 -13.01 5.05 -6.03
N ASP A 113 -14.22 4.86 -5.52
CA ASP A 113 -15.37 4.39 -6.29
C ASP A 113 -16.61 5.23 -6.01
N ASP A 114 -17.78 4.80 -6.49
CA ASP A 114 -19.06 5.53 -6.35
C ASP A 114 -19.47 5.78 -4.89
N THR A 115 -18.87 5.05 -3.93
CA THR A 115 -19.13 5.21 -2.48
C THR A 115 -18.11 6.11 -1.80
N GLY A 116 -17.05 6.49 -2.51
CA GLY A 116 -15.99 7.38 -2.03
C GLY A 116 -14.60 6.74 -1.98
N PRO A 117 -13.68 7.36 -1.25
CA PRO A 117 -12.32 6.85 -1.06
C PRO A 117 -12.29 5.79 0.06
N HIS A 118 -11.62 4.66 -0.21
CA HIS A 118 -11.49 3.53 0.70
C HIS A 118 -10.06 3.00 0.77
N VAL A 119 -9.65 2.53 1.95
CA VAL A 119 -8.42 1.77 2.18
C VAL A 119 -8.75 0.53 3.00
N PHE A 120 -8.30 -0.61 2.52
CA PHE A 120 -8.45 -1.90 3.17
C PHE A 120 -7.08 -2.51 3.48
N SER A 121 -6.95 -3.10 4.66
CA SER A 121 -5.80 -3.93 5.05
C SER A 121 -6.18 -5.40 5.00
N ILE A 122 -5.30 -6.23 4.43
CA ILE A 122 -5.51 -7.67 4.33
C ILE A 122 -4.24 -8.38 4.80
N ASP A 123 -4.39 -9.26 5.78
CA ASP A 123 -3.30 -10.06 6.32
C ASP A 123 -3.07 -11.36 5.50
N PRO A 124 -1.96 -12.09 5.74
CA PRO A 124 -1.66 -13.32 5.01
C PRO A 124 -2.69 -14.45 5.16
N PHE A 125 -3.57 -14.37 6.16
CA PHE A 125 -4.64 -15.35 6.40
C PHE A 125 -5.98 -14.93 5.81
N GLY A 126 -6.04 -13.76 5.15
CA GLY A 126 -7.23 -13.24 4.53
C GLY A 126 -8.14 -12.42 5.45
N SER A 127 -7.67 -12.03 6.65
CA SER A 127 -8.40 -11.08 7.49
C SER A 127 -8.47 -9.73 6.77
N LEU A 128 -9.64 -9.14 6.71
CA LEU A 128 -9.93 -7.91 5.98
C LEU A 128 -10.50 -6.85 6.92
N THR A 129 -9.84 -5.69 7.00
CA THR A 129 -10.31 -4.51 7.73
C THR A 129 -10.32 -3.28 6.84
N GLU A 130 -11.33 -2.43 7.02
CA GLU A 130 -11.38 -1.11 6.42
C GLU A 130 -10.82 -0.09 7.41
N GLU A 131 -9.92 0.77 6.94
CA GLU A 131 -9.15 1.67 7.78
C GLU A 131 -9.16 3.10 7.24
N LYS A 132 -9.17 4.09 8.12
CA LYS A 132 -8.96 5.49 7.75
C LYS A 132 -7.49 5.77 7.42
N TYR A 133 -6.59 5.16 8.15
CA TYR A 133 -5.16 5.09 7.87
C TYR A 133 -4.59 3.77 8.39
N VAL A 134 -3.61 3.26 7.69
CA VAL A 134 -2.97 2.00 8.02
C VAL A 134 -1.53 1.97 7.52
N SER A 135 -0.68 1.24 8.23
CA SER A 135 0.69 0.98 7.80
C SER A 135 1.02 -0.50 7.98
N THR A 136 1.77 -1.08 7.07
CA THR A 136 2.22 -2.48 7.16
C THR A 136 3.73 -2.61 6.95
N GLY A 137 4.27 -3.77 7.34
CA GLY A 137 5.70 -4.06 7.26
C GLY A 137 6.46 -3.69 8.54
N SER A 138 7.79 -3.93 8.55
CA SER A 138 8.65 -3.77 9.74
C SER A 138 8.75 -2.34 10.24
N GLY A 139 8.66 -1.35 9.35
CA GLY A 139 8.70 0.07 9.71
C GLY A 139 7.35 0.65 10.12
N SER A 140 6.26 -0.12 10.06
CA SER A 140 4.91 0.36 10.39
C SER A 140 4.78 0.99 11.79
N PRO A 141 5.45 0.53 12.86
CA PRO A 141 5.35 1.18 14.17
C PRO A 141 5.84 2.64 14.16
N LEU A 142 6.87 2.92 13.34
CA LEU A 142 7.41 4.27 13.20
C LEU A 142 6.48 5.18 12.38
N ALA A 143 5.86 4.61 11.33
CA ALA A 143 4.85 5.31 10.54
C ALA A 143 3.62 5.64 11.39
N TYR A 144 3.11 4.67 12.17
CA TYR A 144 1.98 4.88 13.08
C TYR A 144 2.25 5.98 14.09
N GLY A 145 3.46 6.08 14.67
CA GLY A 145 3.79 7.16 15.60
C GLY A 145 3.60 8.58 15.02
N ILE A 146 3.73 8.73 13.69
CA ILE A 146 3.46 10.01 13.02
C ILE A 146 1.99 10.12 12.60
N LEU A 147 1.40 9.01 12.13
CA LEU A 147 -0.01 9.00 11.71
C LEU A 147 -0.94 9.29 12.88
N GLU A 148 -0.72 8.66 14.03
CA GLU A 148 -1.51 8.89 15.25
C GLU A 148 -1.48 10.36 15.73
N ASP A 149 -0.30 11.02 15.62
CA ASP A 149 -0.13 12.42 16.01
C ASP A 149 -0.73 13.40 15.01
N ARG A 150 -0.71 13.07 13.70
CA ARG A 150 -0.94 14.05 12.65
C ARG A 150 -2.08 13.74 11.68
N PHE A 151 -2.66 12.56 11.75
CA PHE A 151 -3.82 12.24 10.94
C PHE A 151 -5.00 13.12 11.35
N ARG A 152 -5.71 13.67 10.36
CA ARG A 152 -6.93 14.45 10.57
C ARG A 152 -8.02 13.92 9.66
N GLU A 153 -9.09 13.44 10.25
CA GLU A 153 -10.26 13.00 9.51
C GLU A 153 -10.84 14.14 8.69
N GLY A 154 -11.18 13.86 7.42
CA GLY A 154 -11.68 14.87 6.49
C GLY A 154 -10.62 15.80 5.90
N ALA A 155 -9.34 15.61 6.20
CA ALA A 155 -8.25 16.32 5.54
C ALA A 155 -8.17 15.94 4.06
N THR A 156 -7.75 16.88 3.23
CA THR A 156 -7.53 16.67 1.81
C THR A 156 -6.20 15.91 1.54
N VAL A 157 -6.07 15.34 0.35
CA VAL A 157 -4.82 14.75 -0.14
C VAL A 157 -3.66 15.73 0.01
N LYS A 158 -3.87 17.01 -0.37
CA LYS A 158 -2.85 18.06 -0.28
C LYS A 158 -2.35 18.28 1.15
N GLU A 159 -3.24 18.23 2.14
CA GLU A 159 -2.90 18.41 3.55
C GLU A 159 -2.20 17.18 4.13
N MET A 160 -2.56 15.96 3.68
CA MET A 160 -2.01 14.73 4.20
C MET A 160 -0.69 14.31 3.54
N LEU A 161 -0.40 14.72 2.30
CA LEU A 161 0.83 14.37 1.59
C LEU A 161 2.11 14.64 2.40
N PRO A 162 2.32 15.82 3.03
CA PRO A 162 3.50 16.08 3.86
C PRO A 162 3.61 15.12 5.05
N VAL A 163 2.47 14.77 5.67
CA VAL A 163 2.41 13.84 6.80
C VAL A 163 2.87 12.44 6.37
N ILE A 164 2.37 11.95 5.23
CA ILE A 164 2.71 10.63 4.69
C ILE A 164 4.19 10.56 4.31
N VAL A 165 4.71 11.57 3.62
CA VAL A 165 6.14 11.65 3.26
C VAL A 165 7.00 11.64 4.51
N LYS A 166 6.61 12.37 5.56
CA LYS A 166 7.30 12.39 6.84
C LYS A 166 7.26 11.02 7.54
N ALA A 167 6.13 10.32 7.50
CA ALA A 167 5.96 9.00 8.09
C ALA A 167 6.85 7.94 7.41
N VAL A 168 6.85 7.87 6.08
CA VAL A 168 7.75 6.98 5.33
C VAL A 168 9.21 7.31 5.61
N ASN A 169 9.58 8.59 5.58
CA ASN A 169 10.95 9.03 5.83
C ASN A 169 11.42 8.70 7.26
N ALA A 170 10.56 8.83 8.27
CA ALA A 170 10.87 8.42 9.64
C ALA A 170 11.14 6.92 9.74
N SER A 171 10.33 6.10 9.08
CA SER A 171 10.54 4.65 9.01
C SER A 171 11.87 4.31 8.33
N MET A 172 12.19 4.94 7.19
CA MET A 172 13.46 4.73 6.48
C MET A 172 14.70 5.10 7.31
N LYS A 173 14.58 6.01 8.28
CA LYS A 173 15.69 6.42 9.16
C LYS A 173 16.00 5.43 10.29
N ARG A 174 15.05 4.59 10.68
CA ARG A 174 15.15 3.75 11.89
C ARG A 174 14.92 2.26 11.62
N ASP A 175 14.13 1.91 10.62
CA ASP A 175 13.91 0.50 10.24
C ASP A 175 14.98 0.06 9.25
N ALA A 176 15.78 -0.94 9.62
CA ALA A 176 16.83 -1.49 8.77
C ALA A 176 16.27 -2.09 7.46
N GLY A 177 15.03 -2.57 7.51
CA GLY A 177 14.35 -3.17 6.36
C GLY A 177 13.73 -2.16 5.39
N SER A 178 13.63 -0.88 5.78
CA SER A 178 13.07 0.20 4.96
C SER A 178 14.15 1.21 4.58
N GLY A 179 14.11 1.74 3.35
CA GLY A 179 15.11 2.73 2.97
C GLY A 179 15.27 2.96 1.49
N ASP A 180 16.41 3.56 1.14
CA ASP A 180 16.91 3.94 -0.17
C ASP A 180 16.08 5.06 -0.84
N ASN A 181 14.84 4.83 -1.19
CA ASN A 181 13.90 5.80 -1.76
C ASN A 181 12.48 5.44 -1.34
N PHE A 182 11.51 6.22 -1.78
CA PHE A 182 10.09 5.96 -1.51
C PHE A 182 9.21 6.35 -2.70
N ASN A 183 8.08 5.67 -2.82
CA ASN A 183 7.02 5.98 -3.77
C ASN A 183 5.79 6.47 -3.02
N VAL A 184 5.12 7.46 -3.61
CA VAL A 184 3.84 7.98 -3.14
C VAL A 184 2.91 8.08 -4.34
N VAL A 185 1.73 7.54 -4.18
CA VAL A 185 0.66 7.53 -5.18
C VAL A 185 -0.55 8.21 -4.60
N VAL A 186 -1.19 9.01 -5.42
CA VAL A 186 -2.51 9.60 -5.16
C VAL A 186 -3.50 8.95 -6.11
N ILE A 187 -4.65 8.55 -5.57
CA ILE A 187 -5.80 8.05 -6.32
C ILE A 187 -6.98 8.94 -5.98
N ASP A 188 -7.48 9.67 -6.95
CA ASP A 188 -8.60 10.60 -6.82
C ASP A 188 -9.56 10.46 -8.02
N GLU A 189 -10.49 11.37 -8.18
CA GLU A 189 -11.43 11.39 -9.32
C GLU A 189 -10.73 11.48 -10.68
N LYS A 190 -9.48 11.95 -10.73
CA LYS A 190 -8.67 12.03 -11.97
C LYS A 190 -7.92 10.74 -12.25
N GLY A 191 -7.96 9.77 -11.33
CA GLY A 191 -7.33 8.47 -11.44
C GLY A 191 -6.06 8.31 -10.62
N TYR A 192 -5.31 7.27 -10.94
CA TYR A 192 -4.06 6.89 -10.29
C TYR A 192 -2.89 7.74 -10.78
N ARG A 193 -2.14 8.36 -9.87
CA ARG A 193 -0.99 9.19 -10.18
C ARG A 193 0.18 8.96 -9.21
N ASP A 194 1.34 8.63 -9.73
CA ASP A 194 2.60 8.65 -8.99
C ASP A 194 3.10 10.09 -8.78
N LEU A 195 3.60 10.40 -7.59
CA LEU A 195 4.32 11.65 -7.36
C LEU A 195 5.68 11.61 -8.06
N THR A 196 6.00 12.70 -8.74
CA THR A 196 7.32 12.90 -9.32
C THR A 196 8.40 13.12 -8.26
N ASP A 197 9.66 12.86 -8.59
CA ASP A 197 10.77 13.09 -7.66
C ASP A 197 10.90 14.57 -7.24
N LYS A 198 10.46 15.49 -8.10
CA LYS A 198 10.42 16.92 -7.78
C LYS A 198 9.39 17.22 -6.68
N GLU A 199 8.18 16.68 -6.81
CA GLU A 199 7.11 16.82 -5.80
C GLU A 199 7.54 16.19 -4.46
N LYS A 200 8.12 14.97 -4.50
CA LYS A 200 8.62 14.31 -3.30
C LYS A 200 9.69 15.12 -2.57
N LYS A 201 10.62 15.74 -3.31
CA LYS A 201 11.67 16.59 -2.73
C LYS A 201 11.11 17.86 -2.09
N GLN A 202 10.11 18.49 -2.69
CA GLN A 202 9.45 19.65 -2.11
C GLN A 202 8.79 19.32 -0.77
N LEU A 203 8.10 18.18 -0.67
CA LEU A 203 7.44 17.72 0.55
C LEU A 203 8.40 17.28 1.67
N LEU A 204 9.69 17.06 1.38
CA LEU A 204 10.70 16.74 2.40
C LEU A 204 11.33 17.99 3.05
N VAL A 205 11.20 19.15 2.43
CA VAL A 205 11.82 20.41 2.89
C VAL A 205 10.90 21.18 3.83
N ASP A 206 9.58 20.97 3.72
CA ASP A 206 8.55 21.54 4.59
C ASP A 206 8.34 20.65 5.84
#